data_d5cbecd4a95d0d9d205544590a2c9ea8
#
_entry.id   d5cbecd4a95d0d9d205544590a2c9ea8
#
_cell.length_a   1.000
_cell.length_b   1.000
_cell.length_c   1.000
_cell.angle_alpha   90.00
_cell.angle_beta   90.00
_cell.angle_gamma   90.00
#
_symmetry.space_group_name_H-M   'P 1'
#
loop_
_entity.id
_entity.type
_entity.pdbx_description
1 polymer ?
#
loop_
_entity_poly.entity_id
_entity_poly.type
_entity_poly.pdbx_seq_one_letter_code
_entity_poly.pdbx_strand_id
1 'polypeptide(L)'
;IYKARFEEEKGLVSRILELRGQLENAEAPAEEAAAKAKPKARKKADAVTTGDSELDKALARLRDIQGETPMVPLQVDGLVVAEIIAAWTGIPLGKMVKDEIKTVLNLKPLLQERVIGQDHALEAVAQRVRTARANLEDPNKPKGVFMFVGPSGVGKTETALALADILYGGERNLITINMSEYQEAHSVSGLKGSPPGYVGYGEGGVLTEAVRRKPYSVVLLDEVEKAHPDV
;
A
#
# COMPACT_ATOMS: atom_id res chain seq x y z
N ILE A 1 3.18 18.68 -18.25
CA ILE A 1 2.00 18.60 -17.36
C ILE A 1 2.47 18.44 -15.90
N TYR A 2 3.22 17.42 -15.52
CA TYR A 2 3.64 17.18 -14.13
C TYR A 2 4.50 18.31 -13.54
N LYS A 3 5.44 18.85 -14.30
CA LYS A 3 6.32 19.93 -13.83
C LYS A 3 5.54 21.21 -13.51
N ALA A 4 4.56 21.57 -14.33
CA ALA A 4 3.72 22.74 -14.09
C ALA A 4 2.84 22.56 -12.83
N ARG A 5 2.24 21.38 -12.66
CA ARG A 5 1.46 21.03 -11.46
C ARG A 5 2.31 21.07 -10.19
N PHE A 6 3.52 20.53 -10.24
CA PHE A 6 4.45 20.56 -9.11
C PHE A 6 4.81 22.00 -8.67
N GLU A 7 5.12 22.89 -9.63
CA GLU A 7 5.44 24.29 -9.33
C GLU A 7 4.24 25.05 -8.76
N GLU A 8 3.03 24.77 -9.26
CA GLU A 8 1.80 25.36 -8.74
C GLU A 8 1.48 24.89 -7.32
N GLU A 9 1.56 23.57 -7.03
CA GLU A 9 1.39 23.04 -5.69
C GLU A 9 2.42 23.60 -4.71
N LYS A 10 3.70 23.67 -5.12
CA LYS A 10 4.78 24.23 -4.31
C LYS A 10 4.55 25.70 -3.97
N GLY A 11 4.10 26.48 -4.95
CA GLY A 11 3.77 27.89 -4.73
C GLY A 11 2.63 28.09 -3.74
N LEU A 12 1.56 27.28 -3.86
CA LEU A 12 0.42 27.33 -2.94
C LEU A 12 0.80 26.88 -1.52
N VAL A 13 1.57 25.81 -1.38
CA VAL A 13 2.06 25.32 -0.08
C VAL A 13 2.91 26.40 0.61
N SER A 14 3.85 27.05 -0.10
CA SER A 14 4.65 28.15 0.45
C SER A 14 3.77 29.30 0.92
N ARG A 15 2.77 29.69 0.13
CA ARG A 15 1.84 30.78 0.48
C ARG A 15 0.98 30.43 1.71
N ILE A 16 0.52 29.19 1.84
CA ILE A 16 -0.25 28.72 3.00
C ILE A 16 0.61 28.76 4.27
N LEU A 17 1.88 28.33 4.19
CA LEU A 17 2.81 28.37 5.32
C LEU A 17 3.09 29.81 5.76
N GLU A 18 3.27 30.76 4.82
CA GLU A 18 3.43 32.15 5.13
C GLU A 18 2.19 32.77 5.83
N LEU A 19 0.98 32.46 5.33
CA LEU A 19 -0.26 32.92 5.93
C LEU A 19 -0.46 32.34 7.34
N ARG A 20 -0.16 31.06 7.57
CA ARG A 20 -0.19 30.46 8.91
C ARG A 20 0.80 31.16 9.86
N GLY A 21 2.04 31.34 9.43
CA GLY A 21 3.04 32.03 10.24
C GLY A 21 2.66 33.48 10.58
N GLN A 22 1.96 34.20 9.69
CA GLN A 22 1.41 35.54 9.95
C GLN A 22 0.28 35.51 10.97
N LEU A 23 -0.60 34.50 10.92
CA LEU A 23 -1.69 34.34 11.88
C LEU A 23 -1.15 33.95 13.26
N GLU A 24 -0.23 33.02 13.38
CA GLU A 24 0.43 32.63 14.63
C GLU A 24 1.17 33.80 15.28
N ASN A 25 1.90 34.61 14.49
CA ASN A 25 2.56 35.79 14.99
C ASN A 25 1.58 36.93 15.37
N ALA A 26 0.36 36.91 14.85
CA ALA A 26 -0.68 37.87 15.22
C ALA A 26 -1.41 37.45 16.52
N GLU A 27 -1.47 36.15 16.80
CA GLU A 27 -2.09 35.56 18.02
C GLU A 27 -1.13 35.54 19.21
N ALA A 28 0.17 35.34 19.01
CA ALA A 28 1.18 35.26 20.06
C ALA A 28 1.21 36.47 21.02
N PRO A 29 0.98 37.75 20.57
CA PRO A 29 0.89 38.88 21.48
C PRO A 29 -0.46 39.01 22.22
N ALA A 30 -1.47 38.19 21.87
CA ALA A 30 -2.80 38.29 22.50
C ALA A 30 -2.93 37.45 23.79
N GLU A 31 -2.21 36.36 23.89
CA GLU A 31 -2.21 35.50 25.11
C GLU A 31 -1.38 36.11 26.25
N GLU A 32 -0.26 36.78 25.99
CA GLU A 32 0.49 37.48 27.03
C GLU A 32 -0.19 38.77 27.51
N ALA A 33 -1.04 39.39 26.64
CA ALA A 33 -1.78 40.62 26.99
C ALA A 33 -3.11 40.33 27.70
N ALA A 34 -3.67 39.18 27.59
CA ALA A 34 -4.95 38.79 28.23
C ALA A 34 -4.87 38.65 29.74
N ALA A 35 -3.67 38.59 30.35
CA ALA A 35 -3.46 38.50 31.78
C ALA A 35 -3.54 39.86 32.49
N LYS A 36 -3.51 41.02 31.80
CA LYS A 36 -3.47 42.34 32.44
C LYS A 36 -4.07 43.46 31.58
N ALA A 37 -5.32 43.54 31.20
CA ALA A 37 -6.01 44.83 30.91
C ALA A 37 -7.46 44.68 30.40
N LYS A 38 -8.29 45.64 30.80
CA LYS A 38 -9.70 45.85 30.43
C LYS A 38 -9.88 46.45 29.00
N PRO A 39 -11.09 46.50 28.43
CA PRO A 39 -11.37 46.38 27.00
C PRO A 39 -11.22 47.69 26.20
N LYS A 40 -10.33 47.70 25.22
CA LYS A 40 -10.34 48.67 24.09
C LYS A 40 -9.64 48.05 22.88
N ALA A 41 -10.34 47.26 22.10
CA ALA A 41 -9.83 46.88 20.79
C ALA A 41 -10.96 46.37 19.87
N ARG A 42 -11.61 47.33 19.19
CA ARG A 42 -12.61 47.03 18.13
C ARG A 42 -12.04 47.15 16.71
N LYS A 43 -10.71 47.30 16.53
CA LYS A 43 -10.05 47.44 15.23
C LYS A 43 -9.09 46.34 14.80
N LYS A 44 -8.94 45.24 15.60
CA LYS A 44 -8.10 44.06 15.22
C LYS A 44 -8.89 42.89 14.71
N ALA A 45 -10.21 42.91 14.79
CA ALA A 45 -11.06 41.80 14.34
C ALA A 45 -11.14 41.67 12.81
N ASP A 46 -11.02 42.77 12.06
CA ASP A 46 -11.17 42.76 10.59
C ASP A 46 -9.94 42.18 9.86
N ALA A 47 -8.74 42.26 10.45
CA ALA A 47 -7.51 41.74 9.84
C ALA A 47 -7.38 40.21 10.01
N VAL A 48 -7.87 39.67 11.12
CA VAL A 48 -7.87 38.21 11.40
C VAL A 48 -8.90 37.49 10.52
N THR A 49 -10.10 38.05 10.37
CA THR A 49 -11.15 37.52 9.50
C THR A 49 -10.78 37.49 8.02
N THR A 50 -9.94 38.45 7.56
CA THR A 50 -9.50 38.47 6.16
C THR A 50 -8.39 37.44 5.90
N GLY A 51 -7.49 37.22 6.86
CA GLY A 51 -6.43 36.22 6.79
C GLY A 51 -6.99 34.81 6.77
N ASP A 52 -7.99 34.50 7.59
CA ASP A 52 -8.68 33.20 7.61
C ASP A 52 -9.39 32.91 6.27
N SER A 53 -10.05 33.93 5.67
CA SER A 53 -10.70 33.79 4.37
C SER A 53 -9.73 33.54 3.21
N GLU A 54 -8.52 34.16 3.24
CA GLU A 54 -7.49 33.89 2.23
C GLU A 54 -6.83 32.55 2.41
N LEU A 55 -6.60 32.11 3.65
CA LEU A 55 -6.10 30.79 3.98
C LEU A 55 -7.05 29.68 3.51
N ASP A 56 -8.36 29.86 3.78
CA ASP A 56 -9.38 28.90 3.36
C ASP A 56 -9.48 28.76 1.84
N LYS A 57 -9.38 29.88 1.11
CA LYS A 57 -9.36 29.88 -0.36
C LYS A 57 -8.11 29.18 -0.91
N ALA A 58 -6.94 29.42 -0.32
CA ALA A 58 -5.70 28.78 -0.73
C ALA A 58 -5.73 27.27 -0.44
N LEU A 59 -6.28 26.85 0.70
CA LEU A 59 -6.47 25.43 1.05
C LEU A 59 -7.45 24.73 0.12
N ALA A 60 -8.57 25.37 -0.23
CA ALA A 60 -9.54 24.83 -1.17
C ALA A 60 -8.89 24.63 -2.55
N ARG A 61 -8.19 25.64 -3.06
CA ARG A 61 -7.48 25.56 -4.35
C ARG A 61 -6.40 24.46 -4.36
N LEU A 62 -5.65 24.34 -3.26
CA LEU A 62 -4.63 23.30 -3.13
C LEU A 62 -5.27 21.90 -3.19
N ARG A 63 -6.39 21.67 -2.50
CA ARG A 63 -7.14 20.40 -2.54
C ARG A 63 -7.64 20.05 -3.94
N ASP A 64 -8.14 21.05 -4.68
CA ASP A 64 -8.64 20.86 -6.05
C ASP A 64 -7.52 20.44 -7.01
N ILE A 65 -6.31 21.01 -6.84
CA ILE A 65 -5.13 20.69 -7.68
C ILE A 65 -4.54 19.35 -7.29
N GLN A 66 -4.43 19.07 -5.99
CA GLN A 66 -3.82 17.84 -5.46
C GLN A 66 -4.68 16.60 -5.73
N GLY A 67 -6.01 16.72 -5.66
CA GLY A 67 -6.90 15.58 -5.78
C GLY A 67 -6.53 14.46 -4.80
N GLU A 68 -6.43 13.22 -5.30
CA GLU A 68 -6.09 12.05 -4.48
C GLU A 68 -4.57 11.84 -4.29
N THR A 69 -3.73 12.46 -5.12
CA THR A 69 -2.27 12.25 -5.12
C THR A 69 -1.52 13.58 -5.05
N PRO A 70 -1.24 14.10 -3.84
CA PRO A 70 -0.45 15.32 -3.66
C PRO A 70 1.00 15.09 -4.10
N MET A 71 1.57 16.04 -4.84
CA MET A 71 3.01 16.03 -5.19
C MET A 71 3.86 16.74 -4.13
N VAL A 72 3.28 17.73 -3.45
CA VAL A 72 3.93 18.47 -2.36
C VAL A 72 3.02 18.43 -1.13
N PRO A 73 3.32 17.61 -0.11
CA PRO A 73 2.50 17.53 1.09
C PRO A 73 2.57 18.85 1.87
N LEU A 74 1.43 19.33 2.35
CA LEU A 74 1.33 20.54 3.17
C LEU A 74 1.85 20.32 4.60
N GLN A 75 1.67 19.11 5.12
CA GLN A 75 2.07 18.70 6.45
C GLN A 75 2.45 17.23 6.46
N VAL A 76 3.27 16.82 7.43
CA VAL A 76 3.60 15.42 7.63
C VAL A 76 2.45 14.77 8.39
N ASP A 77 1.61 14.07 7.68
CA ASP A 77 0.51 13.27 8.24
C ASP A 77 0.85 11.77 8.24
N GLY A 78 -0.07 10.97 8.77
CA GLY A 78 0.09 9.52 8.81
C GLY A 78 0.24 8.88 7.41
N LEU A 79 -0.32 9.50 6.36
CA LEU A 79 -0.23 9.01 4.99
C LEU A 79 1.20 9.20 4.45
N VAL A 80 1.79 10.38 4.63
CA VAL A 80 3.17 10.68 4.19
C VAL A 80 4.18 9.78 4.90
N VAL A 81 4.03 9.60 6.23
CA VAL A 81 4.89 8.68 7.00
C VAL A 81 4.74 7.25 6.48
N ALA A 82 3.54 6.85 6.25
CA ALA A 82 3.23 5.53 5.76
C ALA A 82 3.78 5.29 4.34
N GLU A 83 3.74 6.28 3.42
CA GLU A 83 4.37 6.21 2.09
C GLU A 83 5.89 6.03 2.16
N ILE A 84 6.55 6.73 3.07
CA ILE A 84 8.00 6.59 3.29
C ILE A 84 8.34 5.21 3.82
N ILE A 85 7.58 4.72 4.81
CA ILE A 85 7.76 3.37 5.36
C ILE A 85 7.54 2.31 4.27
N ALA A 86 6.52 2.49 3.43
CA ALA A 86 6.25 1.60 2.31
C ALA A 86 7.40 1.57 1.29
N ALA A 87 7.95 2.73 0.97
CA ALA A 87 9.10 2.82 0.07
C ALA A 87 10.33 2.10 0.63
N TRP A 88 10.55 2.13 1.95
CA TRP A 88 11.67 1.46 2.60
C TRP A 88 11.46 -0.04 2.80
N THR A 89 10.26 -0.45 3.16
CA THR A 89 9.94 -1.84 3.53
C THR A 89 9.40 -2.66 2.36
N GLY A 90 9.03 -2.00 1.25
CA GLY A 90 8.35 -2.64 0.14
C GLY A 90 6.90 -3.05 0.46
N ILE A 91 6.37 -2.64 1.60
CA ILE A 91 4.97 -2.86 1.95
C ILE A 91 4.13 -1.92 1.07
N PRO A 92 3.24 -2.44 0.22
CA PRO A 92 2.40 -1.58 -0.61
C PRO A 92 1.43 -0.78 0.28
N LEU A 93 1.62 0.53 0.30
CA LEU A 93 0.63 1.46 0.84
C LEU A 93 -0.47 1.75 -0.19
N GLY A 94 -0.69 0.82 -1.05
CA GLY A 94 -1.72 0.99 -2.04
C GLY A 94 -3.06 1.22 -1.38
N LYS A 95 -3.69 2.39 -1.63
CA LYS A 95 -5.14 2.63 -1.48
C LYS A 95 -5.79 2.07 -0.19
N MET A 96 -4.99 1.92 0.87
CA MET A 96 -5.14 0.92 1.93
C MET A 96 -6.25 1.18 2.92
N VAL A 97 -6.85 2.35 2.98
CA VAL A 97 -7.76 2.60 4.12
C VAL A 97 -9.23 2.65 3.73
N LYS A 98 -9.56 3.06 2.51
CA LYS A 98 -10.97 3.14 2.08
C LYS A 98 -11.33 2.21 0.92
N ASP A 99 -10.37 1.94 0.02
CA ASP A 99 -10.62 1.14 -1.18
C ASP A 99 -10.34 -0.35 -1.00
N GLU A 100 -9.58 -0.75 0.02
CA GLU A 100 -9.24 -2.16 0.26
C GLU A 100 -10.48 -3.02 0.51
N ILE A 101 -11.41 -2.54 1.32
CA ILE A 101 -12.67 -3.25 1.58
C ILE A 101 -13.49 -3.39 0.29
N LYS A 102 -13.57 -2.33 -0.50
CA LYS A 102 -14.28 -2.37 -1.80
C LYS A 102 -13.60 -3.31 -2.79
N THR A 103 -12.27 -3.29 -2.85
CA THR A 103 -11.48 -4.18 -3.71
C THR A 103 -11.70 -5.64 -3.34
N VAL A 104 -11.67 -5.98 -2.06
CA VAL A 104 -11.89 -7.36 -1.58
C VAL A 104 -13.35 -7.80 -1.82
N LEU A 105 -14.32 -6.92 -1.64
CA LEU A 105 -15.72 -7.22 -1.93
C LEU A 105 -15.96 -7.44 -3.44
N ASN A 106 -15.30 -6.67 -4.29
CA ASN A 106 -15.40 -6.74 -5.74
C ASN A 106 -14.28 -7.56 -6.39
N LEU A 107 -13.58 -8.40 -5.64
CA LEU A 107 -12.42 -9.15 -6.14
C LEU A 107 -12.76 -10.04 -7.34
N LYS A 108 -13.89 -10.73 -7.31
CA LYS A 108 -14.31 -11.59 -8.43
C LYS A 108 -14.48 -10.82 -9.74
N PRO A 109 -15.27 -9.74 -9.83
CA PRO A 109 -15.38 -8.95 -11.06
C PRO A 109 -14.02 -8.46 -11.57
N LEU A 110 -13.15 -7.99 -10.68
CA LEU A 110 -11.81 -7.51 -11.05
C LEU A 110 -10.94 -8.63 -11.62
N LEU A 111 -11.01 -9.84 -11.07
CA LEU A 111 -10.30 -11.01 -11.61
C LEU A 111 -10.88 -11.43 -12.97
N GLN A 112 -12.19 -11.32 -13.17
CA GLN A 112 -12.86 -11.65 -14.43
C GLN A 112 -12.47 -10.73 -15.59
N GLU A 113 -11.98 -9.51 -15.32
CA GLU A 113 -11.44 -8.62 -16.35
C GLU A 113 -10.21 -9.21 -17.05
N ARG A 114 -9.41 -10.02 -16.34
CA ARG A 114 -8.19 -10.66 -16.88
C ARG A 114 -8.38 -12.15 -17.18
N VAL A 115 -9.18 -12.85 -16.39
CA VAL A 115 -9.37 -14.30 -16.50
C VAL A 115 -10.81 -14.61 -16.87
N ILE A 116 -11.03 -15.00 -18.12
CA ILE A 116 -12.37 -15.23 -18.68
C ILE A 116 -12.75 -16.70 -18.56
N GLY A 117 -14.00 -16.97 -18.18
CA GLY A 117 -14.60 -18.30 -18.22
C GLY A 117 -14.28 -19.24 -17.07
N GLN A 118 -13.70 -18.72 -15.95
CA GLN A 118 -13.36 -19.51 -14.75
C GLN A 118 -14.15 -19.04 -13.51
N ASP A 119 -15.40 -18.69 -13.67
CA ASP A 119 -16.23 -18.02 -12.66
C ASP A 119 -16.27 -18.71 -11.31
N HIS A 120 -16.37 -20.04 -11.27
CA HIS A 120 -16.43 -20.80 -10.04
C HIS A 120 -15.08 -20.81 -9.29
N ALA A 121 -13.97 -20.88 -10.02
CA ALA A 121 -12.63 -20.84 -9.44
C ALA A 121 -12.34 -19.42 -8.88
N LEU A 122 -12.68 -18.39 -9.63
CA LEU A 122 -12.50 -16.99 -9.20
C LEU A 122 -13.38 -16.65 -8.00
N GLU A 123 -14.60 -17.19 -7.92
CA GLU A 123 -15.47 -17.03 -6.75
C GLU A 123 -14.87 -17.72 -5.51
N ALA A 124 -14.34 -18.94 -5.65
CA ALA A 124 -13.69 -19.65 -4.54
C ALA A 124 -12.47 -18.86 -4.00
N VAL A 125 -11.63 -18.31 -4.90
CA VAL A 125 -10.51 -17.44 -4.53
C VAL A 125 -11.01 -16.19 -3.82
N ALA A 126 -11.99 -15.49 -4.38
CA ALA A 126 -12.54 -14.27 -3.81
C ALA A 126 -13.15 -14.51 -2.42
N GLN A 127 -13.88 -15.59 -2.24
CA GLN A 127 -14.47 -15.96 -0.96
C GLN A 127 -13.39 -16.25 0.09
N ARG A 128 -12.34 -17.00 -0.28
CA ARG A 128 -11.23 -17.29 0.63
C ARG A 128 -10.50 -16.02 1.07
N VAL A 129 -10.23 -15.12 0.13
CA VAL A 129 -9.58 -13.83 0.42
C VAL A 129 -10.46 -12.98 1.34
N ARG A 130 -11.78 -12.92 1.12
CA ARG A 130 -12.73 -12.21 2.00
C ARG A 130 -12.68 -12.76 3.42
N THR A 131 -12.73 -14.07 3.59
CA THR A 131 -12.65 -14.73 4.92
C THR A 131 -11.34 -14.42 5.63
N ALA A 132 -10.21 -14.48 4.91
CA ALA A 132 -8.91 -14.18 5.47
C ALA A 132 -8.76 -12.71 5.90
N ARG A 133 -9.36 -11.77 5.16
CA ARG A 133 -9.36 -10.34 5.49
C ARG A 133 -10.29 -9.98 6.65
N ALA A 134 -11.30 -10.81 6.92
CA ALA A 134 -12.14 -10.66 8.10
C ALA A 134 -11.45 -11.09 9.40
N ASN A 135 -10.16 -11.49 9.35
CA ASN A 135 -9.35 -11.97 10.50
C ASN A 135 -9.99 -13.14 11.26
N LEU A 136 -10.73 -14.00 10.56
CA LEU A 136 -11.36 -15.18 11.14
C LEU A 136 -10.43 -16.39 11.21
N GLU A 137 -9.13 -16.19 10.91
CA GLU A 137 -8.13 -17.24 10.78
C GLU A 137 -6.88 -16.99 11.61
N ASP A 138 -6.07 -18.05 11.77
CA ASP A 138 -4.78 -17.99 12.47
C ASP A 138 -3.83 -17.01 11.75
N PRO A 139 -3.33 -15.97 12.43
CA PRO A 139 -2.43 -14.98 11.85
C PRO A 139 -1.09 -15.55 11.38
N ASN A 140 -0.69 -16.73 11.90
CA ASN A 140 0.57 -17.39 11.55
C ASN A 140 0.47 -18.24 10.27
N LYS A 141 -0.72 -18.38 9.69
CA LYS A 141 -0.95 -19.12 8.44
C LYS A 141 -1.05 -18.19 7.24
N PRO A 142 -0.70 -18.67 6.04
CA PRO A 142 -0.93 -17.90 4.82
C PRO A 142 -2.43 -17.62 4.65
N LYS A 143 -2.76 -16.45 4.12
CA LYS A 143 -4.15 -15.96 3.95
C LYS A 143 -4.99 -16.85 3.02
N GLY A 144 -4.35 -17.62 2.16
CA GLY A 144 -4.99 -18.62 1.31
C GLY A 144 -3.95 -19.51 0.66
N VAL A 145 -4.27 -20.79 0.53
CA VAL A 145 -3.50 -21.74 -0.27
C VAL A 145 -4.44 -22.29 -1.33
N PHE A 146 -4.07 -22.14 -2.58
CA PHE A 146 -4.87 -22.54 -3.73
C PHE A 146 -4.10 -23.50 -4.61
N MET A 147 -4.75 -24.55 -5.04
CA MET A 147 -4.21 -25.48 -6.02
C MET A 147 -5.04 -25.40 -7.30
N PHE A 148 -4.42 -24.92 -8.38
CA PHE A 148 -5.05 -24.84 -9.69
C PHE A 148 -4.65 -26.04 -10.54
N VAL A 149 -5.61 -26.89 -10.87
CA VAL A 149 -5.41 -28.08 -11.69
C VAL A 149 -6.18 -27.95 -12.99
N GLY A 150 -5.52 -28.14 -14.11
CA GLY A 150 -6.16 -28.05 -15.43
C GLY A 150 -5.15 -28.01 -16.57
N PRO A 151 -5.60 -28.12 -17.83
CA PRO A 151 -4.75 -28.07 -19.01
C PRO A 151 -4.02 -26.70 -19.14
N SER A 152 -3.05 -26.63 -20.04
CA SER A 152 -2.35 -25.38 -20.35
C SER A 152 -3.32 -24.37 -20.96
N GLY A 153 -3.08 -23.09 -20.72
CA GLY A 153 -3.83 -21.98 -21.31
C GLY A 153 -5.18 -21.63 -20.66
N VAL A 154 -5.59 -22.30 -19.57
CA VAL A 154 -6.87 -22.01 -18.89
C VAL A 154 -6.81 -20.87 -17.87
N GLY A 155 -5.69 -20.15 -17.76
CA GLY A 155 -5.57 -18.95 -16.92
C GLY A 155 -5.01 -19.18 -15.51
N LYS A 156 -4.37 -20.35 -15.21
CA LYS A 156 -3.82 -20.63 -13.87
C LYS A 156 -2.81 -19.57 -13.41
N THR A 157 -1.77 -19.36 -14.20
CA THR A 157 -0.71 -18.38 -13.91
C THR A 157 -1.25 -16.95 -13.96
N GLU A 158 -2.15 -16.65 -14.92
CA GLU A 158 -2.79 -15.34 -15.04
C GLU A 158 -3.63 -14.99 -13.82
N THR A 159 -4.30 -15.98 -13.19
CA THR A 159 -5.03 -15.75 -11.95
C THR A 159 -4.10 -15.32 -10.81
N ALA A 160 -2.90 -15.90 -10.71
CA ALA A 160 -1.92 -15.50 -9.69
C ALA A 160 -1.37 -14.08 -9.95
N LEU A 161 -1.08 -13.73 -11.22
CA LEU A 161 -0.67 -12.39 -11.63
C LEU A 161 -1.75 -11.35 -11.33
N ALA A 162 -2.99 -11.62 -11.72
CA ALA A 162 -4.13 -10.74 -11.45
C ALA A 162 -4.35 -10.55 -9.94
N LEU A 163 -4.20 -11.63 -9.16
CA LEU A 163 -4.36 -11.56 -7.71
C LEU A 163 -3.27 -10.69 -7.06
N ALA A 164 -2.01 -10.82 -7.50
CA ALA A 164 -0.91 -9.99 -7.02
C ALA A 164 -1.09 -8.51 -7.39
N ASP A 165 -1.57 -8.23 -8.59
CA ASP A 165 -1.84 -6.88 -9.07
C ASP A 165 -2.96 -6.21 -8.28
N ILE A 166 -4.09 -6.89 -8.12
CA ILE A 166 -5.27 -6.35 -7.46
C ILE A 166 -5.07 -6.18 -5.94
N LEU A 167 -4.49 -7.17 -5.26
CA LEU A 167 -4.35 -7.15 -3.79
C LEU A 167 -3.13 -6.37 -3.32
N TYR A 168 -2.03 -6.38 -4.08
CA TYR A 168 -0.74 -5.82 -3.66
C TYR A 168 -0.20 -4.75 -4.59
N GLY A 169 -0.98 -4.30 -5.58
CA GLY A 169 -0.68 -3.14 -6.40
C GLY A 169 0.45 -3.35 -7.40
N GLY A 170 0.58 -4.55 -7.93
CA GLY A 170 1.48 -4.82 -9.05
C GLY A 170 2.04 -6.23 -9.09
N GLU A 171 2.33 -6.70 -10.27
CA GLU A 171 2.92 -8.02 -10.56
C GLU A 171 4.31 -8.20 -9.92
N ARG A 172 5.02 -7.10 -9.59
CA ARG A 172 6.27 -7.12 -8.83
C ARG A 172 6.17 -7.76 -7.45
N ASN A 173 4.95 -7.87 -6.91
CA ASN A 173 4.65 -8.54 -5.64
C ASN A 173 4.25 -10.01 -5.83
N LEU A 174 4.46 -10.56 -7.02
CA LEU A 174 4.44 -11.99 -7.29
C LEU A 174 5.84 -12.56 -7.12
N ILE A 175 5.97 -13.60 -6.29
CA ILE A 175 7.18 -14.41 -6.15
C ILE A 175 6.92 -15.71 -6.92
N THR A 176 7.56 -15.88 -8.06
CA THR A 176 7.41 -17.08 -8.89
C THR A 176 8.59 -18.01 -8.63
N ILE A 177 8.29 -19.26 -8.29
CA ILE A 177 9.25 -20.33 -8.11
C ILE A 177 8.86 -21.46 -9.06
N ASN A 178 9.77 -21.81 -9.96
CA ASN A 178 9.58 -22.94 -10.86
C ASN A 178 9.97 -24.22 -10.13
N MET A 179 8.98 -25.05 -9.83
CA MET A 179 9.18 -26.28 -9.07
C MET A 179 9.89 -27.36 -9.88
N SER A 180 10.01 -27.21 -11.19
CA SER A 180 10.82 -28.12 -12.02
C SER A 180 12.32 -28.07 -11.71
N GLU A 181 12.80 -27.03 -11.01
CA GLU A 181 14.18 -26.95 -10.53
C GLU A 181 14.43 -27.79 -9.27
N TYR A 182 13.36 -28.31 -8.64
CA TYR A 182 13.39 -29.02 -7.36
C TYR A 182 13.00 -30.48 -7.53
N GLN A 183 13.61 -31.18 -8.50
CA GLN A 183 13.31 -32.58 -8.81
C GLN A 183 13.99 -33.60 -7.88
N GLU A 184 14.95 -33.15 -7.07
CA GLU A 184 15.72 -34.00 -6.17
C GLU A 184 15.40 -33.70 -4.70
N ALA A 185 15.38 -34.73 -3.84
CA ALA A 185 15.01 -34.60 -2.43
C ALA A 185 15.91 -33.58 -1.66
N HIS A 186 17.19 -33.51 -2.00
CA HIS A 186 18.10 -32.57 -1.34
C HIS A 186 17.88 -31.10 -1.74
N SER A 187 17.18 -30.82 -2.81
CA SER A 187 16.89 -29.44 -3.26
C SER A 187 15.95 -28.67 -2.32
N VAL A 188 15.27 -29.36 -1.37
CA VAL A 188 14.47 -28.74 -0.30
C VAL A 188 15.25 -27.68 0.47
N SER A 189 16.54 -27.95 0.75
CA SER A 189 17.42 -26.98 1.45
C SER A 189 17.63 -25.70 0.65
N GLY A 190 17.68 -25.77 -0.67
CA GLY A 190 17.75 -24.60 -1.53
C GLY A 190 16.47 -23.75 -1.47
N LEU A 191 15.31 -24.37 -1.28
CA LEU A 191 14.03 -23.67 -1.22
C LEU A 191 13.82 -22.96 0.12
N LYS A 192 13.99 -23.67 1.23
CA LYS A 192 13.70 -23.14 2.58
C LYS A 192 14.93 -22.77 3.42
N GLY A 193 16.13 -23.11 2.99
CA GLY A 193 17.39 -22.93 3.73
C GLY A 193 17.85 -24.20 4.41
N SER A 194 19.17 -24.26 4.71
CA SER A 194 19.80 -25.40 5.37
C SER A 194 19.57 -25.36 6.88
N PRO A 195 19.26 -26.49 7.53
CA PRO A 195 19.15 -26.59 8.98
C PRO A 195 20.52 -26.42 9.68
N PRO A 196 20.53 -26.12 10.99
CA PRO A 196 21.77 -26.01 11.76
C PRO A 196 22.67 -27.24 11.62
N GLY A 197 23.97 -27.03 11.38
CA GLY A 197 24.96 -28.09 11.23
C GLY A 197 25.18 -28.60 9.79
N TYR A 198 24.46 -28.11 8.83
CA TYR A 198 24.68 -28.43 7.42
C TYR A 198 25.38 -27.29 6.66
N VAL A 199 26.05 -27.65 5.56
CA VAL A 199 26.69 -26.67 4.66
C VAL A 199 25.64 -25.69 4.13
N GLY A 200 25.92 -24.38 4.19
CA GLY A 200 24.96 -23.32 3.82
C GLY A 200 24.03 -22.89 4.97
N TYR A 201 24.28 -23.34 6.21
CA TYR A 201 23.54 -22.81 7.37
C TYR A 201 23.77 -21.30 7.52
N GLY A 202 22.69 -20.57 7.65
CA GLY A 202 22.70 -19.09 7.73
C GLY A 202 22.46 -18.40 6.40
N GLU A 203 22.56 -19.11 5.28
CA GLU A 203 22.03 -18.66 3.99
C GLU A 203 20.55 -19.03 3.91
N GLY A 204 19.69 -18.03 3.75
CA GLY A 204 18.25 -18.26 3.60
C GLY A 204 17.94 -18.98 2.29
N GLY A 205 16.91 -19.84 2.28
CA GLY A 205 16.43 -20.45 1.04
C GLY A 205 15.77 -19.45 0.11
N VAL A 206 15.64 -19.77 -1.16
CA VAL A 206 15.07 -18.90 -2.20
C VAL A 206 13.68 -18.38 -1.79
N LEU A 207 12.81 -19.28 -1.34
CA LEU A 207 11.46 -18.89 -0.86
C LEU A 207 11.54 -18.04 0.41
N THR A 208 12.34 -18.47 1.39
CA THR A 208 12.44 -17.79 2.69
C THR A 208 12.96 -16.36 2.54
N GLU A 209 14.01 -16.16 1.74
CA GLU A 209 14.57 -14.83 1.48
C GLU A 209 13.61 -13.95 0.64
N ALA A 210 12.96 -14.52 -0.35
CA ALA A 210 12.01 -13.79 -1.18
C ALA A 210 10.81 -13.28 -0.35
N VAL A 211 10.23 -14.13 0.51
CA VAL A 211 9.11 -13.76 1.39
C VAL A 211 9.56 -12.79 2.48
N ARG A 212 10.77 -12.95 3.03
CA ARG A 212 11.33 -11.99 4.00
C ARG A 212 11.46 -10.59 3.42
N ARG A 213 11.90 -10.48 2.16
CA ARG A 213 12.03 -9.18 1.47
C ARG A 213 10.70 -8.60 1.03
N LYS A 214 9.71 -9.46 0.74
CA LYS A 214 8.36 -9.07 0.28
C LYS A 214 7.29 -9.82 1.08
N PRO A 215 7.02 -9.41 2.33
CA PRO A 215 6.09 -10.12 3.20
C PRO A 215 4.63 -10.05 2.73
N TYR A 216 4.29 -9.02 1.95
CA TYR A 216 2.97 -8.87 1.32
C TYR A 216 3.08 -9.23 -0.17
N SER A 217 2.98 -10.50 -0.46
CA SER A 217 3.16 -11.02 -1.82
C SER A 217 2.27 -12.24 -2.06
N VAL A 218 2.09 -12.55 -3.33
CA VAL A 218 1.56 -13.84 -3.77
C VAL A 218 2.75 -14.73 -4.13
N VAL A 219 2.77 -15.95 -3.61
CA VAL A 219 3.78 -16.95 -3.97
C VAL A 219 3.16 -17.91 -4.98
N LEU A 220 3.72 -17.97 -6.17
CA LEU A 220 3.34 -18.91 -7.23
C LEU A 220 4.39 -20.02 -7.29
N LEU A 221 3.95 -21.24 -6.97
CA LEU A 221 4.73 -22.46 -7.19
C LEU A 221 4.26 -23.07 -8.50
N ASP A 222 5.00 -22.81 -9.57
CA ASP A 222 4.62 -23.27 -10.91
C ASP A 222 5.18 -24.68 -11.18
N GLU A 223 4.47 -25.47 -11.97
CA GLU A 223 4.83 -26.84 -12.33
C GLU A 223 5.08 -27.77 -11.12
N VAL A 224 4.25 -27.64 -10.08
CA VAL A 224 4.41 -28.37 -8.81
C VAL A 224 4.45 -29.90 -8.99
N GLU A 225 3.84 -30.43 -10.05
CA GLU A 225 3.85 -31.85 -10.42
C GLU A 225 5.23 -32.37 -10.81
N LYS A 226 6.19 -31.49 -11.13
CA LYS A 226 7.57 -31.88 -11.51
C LYS A 226 8.52 -31.94 -10.32
N ALA A 227 8.11 -31.39 -9.18
CA ALA A 227 8.92 -31.41 -7.97
C ALA A 227 9.02 -32.82 -7.36
N HIS A 228 10.10 -33.06 -6.62
CA HIS A 228 10.21 -34.27 -5.82
C HIS A 228 9.13 -34.30 -4.73
N PRO A 229 8.52 -35.49 -4.42
CA PRO A 229 7.46 -35.57 -3.41
C PRO A 229 7.85 -35.02 -2.02
N ASP A 230 9.12 -35.10 -1.65
CA ASP A 230 9.62 -34.59 -0.37
C ASP A 230 9.78 -33.04 -0.35
N VAL A 231 9.72 -32.39 -1.49
CA VAL A 231 9.77 -30.93 -1.62
C VAL A 231 8.40 -30.33 -1.41
#